data_6f2b95da23f59bc110d7211305947097
#
_entry.id   6f2b95da23f59bc110d7211305947097
#
_cell.length_a   1.000
_cell.length_b   1.000
_cell.length_c   1.000
_cell.angle_alpha   90.00
_cell.angle_beta   90.00
_cell.angle_gamma   90.00
#
_symmetry.space_group_name_H-M   'P 1'
#
loop_
_entity.id
_entity.type
_entity.pdbx_description
1 polymer ?
#
loop_
_entity_poly.entity_id
_entity_poly.type
_entity_poly.pdbx_seq_one_letter_code
_entity_poly.pdbx_strand_id
1 'polypeptide(L)'
;MTYLRTVFMFMITATSLTGWADDKVSHVVQTPYSEQKVVYDFYFDNPEKMASALFWIRSLMNPLMDDPYNMAPEFLDIVVVIHGTEIVTVARKNYERYKDAVERMRYYASLGVKFRVCGIAAHDYGYEPDAFYEFIEVAPSAITELAHWQLQGYALITPTVMEKRFSIDEIR
;
A
#
# COMPACT_ATOMS: atom_id res chain seq x y z
N MET A 1 17.55 -19.21 92.47
CA MET A 1 16.51 -18.73 91.49
C MET A 1 17.25 -18.11 90.36
N THR A 2 17.44 -18.89 89.25
CA THR A 2 18.28 -18.48 88.13
C THR A 2 17.33 -18.24 86.96
N TYR A 3 17.23 -16.99 86.51
CA TYR A 3 16.43 -16.63 85.32
C TYR A 3 17.27 -16.84 84.02
N LEU A 4 16.83 -17.81 83.20
CA LEU A 4 17.36 -18.07 81.89
C LEU A 4 16.67 -17.12 80.89
N ARG A 5 17.41 -16.16 80.38
CA ARG A 5 16.95 -15.27 79.31
C ARG A 5 17.19 -15.93 77.95
N THR A 6 16.12 -16.37 77.28
CA THR A 6 16.14 -16.87 75.90
C THR A 6 16.12 -15.68 74.96
N VAL A 7 17.18 -15.48 74.19
CA VAL A 7 17.27 -14.49 73.13
C VAL A 7 16.75 -15.14 71.86
N PHE A 8 15.62 -14.66 71.38
CA PHE A 8 15.09 -15.06 70.05
C PHE A 8 15.76 -14.19 68.99
N MET A 9 16.61 -14.82 68.18
CA MET A 9 17.26 -14.18 67.03
C MET A 9 16.36 -14.30 65.81
N PHE A 10 15.72 -13.16 65.43
CA PHE A 10 14.90 -13.06 64.21
C PHE A 10 15.83 -13.00 62.98
N MET A 11 15.87 -14.07 62.21
CA MET A 11 16.59 -14.13 60.92
C MET A 11 15.69 -13.54 59.86
N ILE A 12 15.95 -12.26 59.46
CA ILE A 12 15.27 -11.61 58.32
C ILE A 12 15.90 -12.15 57.05
N THR A 13 15.23 -13.06 56.36
CA THR A 13 15.58 -13.48 55.00
C THR A 13 15.11 -12.41 54.04
N ALA A 14 16.03 -11.61 53.51
CA ALA A 14 15.77 -10.71 52.40
C ALA A 14 15.56 -11.55 51.12
N THR A 15 14.32 -11.79 50.75
CA THR A 15 13.97 -12.31 49.43
C THR A 15 14.15 -11.17 48.44
N SER A 16 15.24 -11.22 47.66
CA SER A 16 15.44 -10.37 46.48
C SER A 16 14.39 -10.76 45.43
N LEU A 17 13.34 -9.97 45.31
CA LEU A 17 12.45 -9.99 44.14
C LEU A 17 13.25 -9.50 42.91
N THR A 18 13.90 -10.44 42.22
CA THR A 18 14.33 -10.18 40.83
C THR A 18 13.07 -10.09 39.99
N GLY A 19 12.56 -8.86 39.83
CA GLY A 19 11.55 -8.58 38.84
C GLY A 19 12.11 -8.88 37.48
N TRP A 20 11.68 -9.97 36.87
CA TRP A 20 11.88 -10.22 35.45
C TRP A 20 11.10 -9.14 34.74
N ALA A 21 11.81 -8.21 34.07
CA ALA A 21 11.20 -7.36 33.08
C ALA A 21 10.67 -8.31 32.00
N ASP A 22 9.36 -8.43 31.93
CA ASP A 22 8.68 -9.15 30.87
C ASP A 22 8.94 -8.32 29.61
N ASP A 23 9.92 -8.72 28.79
CA ASP A 23 10.23 -8.12 27.51
C ASP A 23 9.02 -8.33 26.58
N LYS A 24 8.09 -7.38 26.64
CA LYS A 24 6.89 -7.38 25.80
C LYS A 24 7.35 -7.18 24.36
N VAL A 25 7.47 -8.27 23.63
CA VAL A 25 7.70 -8.23 22.18
C VAL A 25 6.42 -7.86 21.43
N SER A 26 6.56 -7.15 20.31
CA SER A 26 5.43 -6.86 19.44
C SER A 26 4.81 -8.16 18.89
N HIS A 27 3.53 -8.14 18.63
CA HIS A 27 2.81 -9.27 18.01
C HIS A 27 2.22 -8.86 16.67
N VAL A 28 2.07 -9.84 15.78
CA VAL A 28 1.42 -9.65 14.48
C VAL A 28 -0.09 -9.63 14.69
N VAL A 29 -0.75 -8.58 14.20
CA VAL A 29 -2.21 -8.46 14.20
C VAL A 29 -2.77 -9.05 12.91
N GLN A 30 -3.75 -9.94 13.05
CA GLN A 30 -4.53 -10.45 11.92
C GLN A 30 -5.88 -9.73 11.88
N THR A 31 -5.95 -8.63 11.12
CA THR A 31 -7.20 -7.89 10.92
C THR A 31 -8.14 -8.73 10.05
N PRO A 32 -9.42 -8.93 10.44
CA PRO A 32 -10.39 -9.69 9.65
C PRO A 32 -10.87 -8.86 8.45
N TYR A 33 -10.09 -8.84 7.37
CA TYR A 33 -10.45 -8.11 6.16
C TYR A 33 -11.62 -8.78 5.43
N SER A 34 -12.55 -7.96 4.93
CA SER A 34 -13.58 -8.34 3.97
C SER A 34 -13.14 -8.00 2.54
N GLU A 35 -14.04 -8.16 1.56
CA GLU A 35 -13.81 -7.66 0.20
C GLU A 35 -13.35 -6.19 0.20
N GLN A 36 -12.50 -5.84 -0.74
CA GLN A 36 -11.91 -4.50 -0.84
C GLN A 36 -12.44 -3.78 -2.06
N LYS A 37 -12.85 -2.51 -1.87
CA LYS A 37 -13.18 -1.57 -2.94
C LYS A 37 -12.28 -0.37 -2.80
N VAL A 38 -11.33 -0.21 -3.71
CA VAL A 38 -10.30 0.83 -3.62
C VAL A 38 -10.18 1.58 -4.93
N VAL A 39 -10.16 2.91 -4.86
CA VAL A 39 -9.76 3.78 -5.96
C VAL A 39 -8.44 4.46 -5.64
N TYR A 40 -7.44 4.25 -6.50
CA TYR A 40 -6.16 4.92 -6.42
C TYR A 40 -6.17 6.20 -7.24
N ASP A 41 -5.73 7.29 -6.61
CA ASP A 41 -5.51 8.59 -7.24
C ASP A 41 -4.03 8.71 -7.61
N PHE A 42 -3.70 8.47 -8.89
CA PHE A 42 -2.34 8.63 -9.42
C PHE A 42 -2.22 10.04 -10.03
N TYR A 43 -1.53 10.90 -9.30
CA TYR A 43 -1.22 12.27 -9.71
C TYR A 43 0.21 12.62 -9.33
N PHE A 44 1.13 12.43 -10.25
CA PHE A 44 2.56 12.62 -9.99
C PHE A 44 3.17 13.72 -10.86
N ASP A 45 4.16 14.39 -10.30
CA ASP A 45 4.98 15.41 -10.94
C ASP A 45 6.13 14.84 -11.79
N ASN A 46 6.36 13.52 -11.72
CA ASN A 46 7.42 12.82 -12.43
C ASN A 46 6.94 11.42 -12.88
N PRO A 47 6.99 11.10 -14.19
CA PRO A 47 6.58 9.81 -14.71
C PRO A 47 7.31 8.60 -14.11
N GLU A 48 8.57 8.77 -13.70
CA GLU A 48 9.38 7.71 -13.10
C GLU A 48 8.80 7.22 -11.75
N LYS A 49 7.93 8.00 -11.11
CA LYS A 49 7.22 7.62 -9.90
C LYS A 49 6.19 6.51 -10.13
N MET A 50 5.76 6.26 -11.38
CA MET A 50 4.80 5.21 -11.71
C MET A 50 5.22 3.83 -11.16
N ALA A 51 6.49 3.45 -11.32
CA ALA A 51 6.98 2.15 -10.85
C ALA A 51 6.82 1.97 -9.32
N SER A 52 7.07 3.06 -8.57
CA SER A 52 6.89 3.06 -7.10
C SER A 52 5.41 3.13 -6.70
N ALA A 53 4.59 3.85 -7.46
CA ALA A 53 3.15 3.92 -7.23
C ALA A 53 2.47 2.55 -7.41
N LEU A 54 2.87 1.78 -8.43
CA LEU A 54 2.39 0.42 -8.65
C LEU A 54 2.73 -0.54 -7.50
N PHE A 55 3.73 -0.22 -6.68
CA PHE A 55 4.03 -0.97 -5.47
C PHE A 55 2.91 -0.85 -4.42
N TRP A 56 2.15 0.25 -4.39
CA TRP A 56 1.01 0.41 -3.49
C TRP A 56 -0.11 -0.57 -3.81
N ILE A 57 -0.35 -0.83 -5.10
CA ILE A 57 -1.32 -1.86 -5.53
C ILE A 57 -0.86 -3.23 -5.04
N ARG A 58 0.43 -3.58 -5.26
CA ARG A 58 1.01 -4.82 -4.77
C ARG A 58 0.88 -4.96 -3.25
N SER A 59 1.11 -3.87 -2.52
CA SER A 59 1.07 -3.87 -1.04
C SER A 59 -0.35 -4.05 -0.50
N LEU A 60 -1.38 -3.76 -1.28
CA LEU A 60 -2.76 -4.11 -0.95
C LEU A 60 -3.06 -5.56 -1.34
N MET A 61 -2.75 -5.96 -2.58
CA MET A 61 -3.17 -7.25 -3.14
C MET A 61 -2.44 -8.42 -2.49
N ASN A 62 -1.10 -8.43 -2.47
CA ASN A 62 -0.34 -9.60 -2.04
C ASN A 62 -0.68 -10.06 -0.62
N PRO A 63 -0.69 -9.20 0.42
CA PRO A 63 -1.03 -9.66 1.77
C PRO A 63 -2.43 -10.25 1.91
N LEU A 64 -3.37 -9.82 1.05
CA LEU A 64 -4.75 -10.33 1.08
C LEU A 64 -4.91 -11.61 0.26
N MET A 65 -4.12 -11.78 -0.79
CA MET A 65 -4.13 -12.99 -1.63
C MET A 65 -3.31 -14.14 -1.02
N ASP A 66 -2.32 -13.82 -0.17
CA ASP A 66 -1.48 -14.77 0.53
C ASP A 66 -2.12 -15.23 1.86
N ASP A 67 -1.52 -16.28 2.48
CA ASP A 67 -1.90 -16.71 3.83
C ASP A 67 -1.79 -15.56 4.85
N PRO A 68 -2.71 -15.47 5.82
CA PRO A 68 -3.81 -16.38 6.14
C PRO A 68 -5.12 -16.05 5.42
N TYR A 69 -5.18 -14.99 4.59
CA TYR A 69 -6.44 -14.51 4.03
C TYR A 69 -6.89 -15.28 2.79
N ASN A 70 -5.95 -15.65 1.92
CA ASN A 70 -6.20 -16.40 0.68
C ASN A 70 -7.39 -15.85 -0.13
N MET A 71 -7.50 -14.52 -0.17
CA MET A 71 -8.59 -13.82 -0.85
C MET A 71 -8.42 -13.92 -2.36
N ALA A 72 -9.43 -14.39 -3.07
CA ALA A 72 -9.37 -14.43 -4.52
C ALA A 72 -9.39 -13.01 -5.13
N PRO A 73 -8.70 -12.78 -6.28
CA PRO A 73 -8.62 -11.44 -6.90
C PRO A 73 -9.97 -10.78 -7.13
N GLU A 74 -11.03 -11.54 -7.34
CA GLU A 74 -12.39 -11.07 -7.56
C GLU A 74 -13.01 -10.31 -6.37
N PHE A 75 -12.43 -10.49 -5.18
CA PHE A 75 -12.81 -9.74 -3.97
C PHE A 75 -12.00 -8.44 -3.78
N LEU A 76 -11.09 -8.14 -4.73
CA LEU A 76 -10.24 -6.96 -4.73
C LEU A 76 -10.64 -6.05 -5.89
N ASP A 77 -11.74 -5.31 -5.74
CA ASP A 77 -12.21 -4.38 -6.76
C ASP A 77 -11.39 -3.07 -6.72
N ILE A 78 -10.40 -2.99 -7.60
CA ILE A 78 -9.40 -1.93 -7.62
C ILE A 78 -9.52 -1.11 -8.90
N VAL A 79 -9.61 0.20 -8.75
CA VAL A 79 -9.57 1.18 -9.85
C VAL A 79 -8.37 2.10 -9.65
N VAL A 80 -7.63 2.38 -10.72
CA VAL A 80 -6.51 3.31 -10.74
C VAL A 80 -6.83 4.43 -11.70
N VAL A 81 -6.84 5.67 -11.23
CA VAL A 81 -7.10 6.87 -12.03
C VAL A 81 -5.79 7.62 -12.23
N ILE A 82 -5.38 7.78 -13.49
CA ILE A 82 -4.09 8.33 -13.93
C ILE A 82 -4.34 9.71 -14.54
N HIS A 83 -3.71 10.77 -13.98
CA HIS A 83 -3.97 12.12 -14.50
C HIS A 83 -2.86 13.15 -14.29
N GLY A 84 -1.68 12.74 -13.82
CA GLY A 84 -0.50 13.58 -13.73
C GLY A 84 0.48 13.36 -14.89
N THR A 85 1.76 13.68 -14.67
CA THR A 85 2.81 13.49 -15.67
C THR A 85 3.00 12.02 -16.06
N GLU A 86 2.61 11.09 -15.19
CA GLU A 86 2.72 9.64 -15.41
C GLU A 86 1.83 9.13 -16.52
N ILE A 87 0.90 9.93 -17.03
CA ILE A 87 0.08 9.59 -18.22
C ILE A 87 0.93 9.18 -19.43
N VAL A 88 2.14 9.73 -19.55
CA VAL A 88 3.08 9.38 -20.64
C VAL A 88 3.54 7.93 -20.56
N THR A 89 3.47 7.29 -19.39
CA THR A 89 3.91 5.89 -19.20
C THR A 89 2.93 4.89 -19.83
N VAL A 90 1.67 5.28 -19.98
CA VAL A 90 0.62 4.43 -20.55
C VAL A 90 0.37 4.68 -22.04
N ALA A 91 1.11 5.60 -22.66
CA ALA A 91 1.07 5.84 -24.11
C ALA A 91 1.93 4.80 -24.84
N ARG A 92 1.35 4.06 -25.81
CA ARG A 92 2.04 2.97 -26.56
C ARG A 92 3.35 3.40 -27.20
N LYS A 93 3.45 4.65 -27.69
CA LYS A 93 4.67 5.17 -28.32
C LYS A 93 5.88 5.24 -27.37
N ASN A 94 5.64 5.22 -26.05
CA ASN A 94 6.67 5.33 -25.01
C ASN A 94 7.03 3.98 -24.39
N TYR A 95 6.58 2.85 -24.96
CA TYR A 95 6.73 1.51 -24.39
C TYR A 95 8.16 1.18 -23.98
N GLU A 96 9.13 1.40 -24.85
CA GLU A 96 10.52 1.02 -24.58
C GLU A 96 11.09 1.69 -23.33
N ARG A 97 10.66 2.92 -23.07
CA ARG A 97 11.10 3.67 -21.89
C ARG A 97 10.44 3.19 -20.60
N TYR A 98 9.17 2.79 -20.66
CA TYR A 98 8.37 2.49 -19.47
C TYR A 98 7.91 1.03 -19.41
N LYS A 99 8.59 0.15 -20.14
CA LYS A 99 8.24 -1.25 -20.34
C LYS A 99 7.90 -1.97 -19.02
N ASP A 100 8.76 -1.84 -18.00
CA ASP A 100 8.56 -2.53 -16.72
C ASP A 100 7.29 -2.08 -15.99
N ALA A 101 6.94 -0.80 -16.08
CA ALA A 101 5.70 -0.28 -15.52
C ALA A 101 4.48 -0.79 -16.31
N VAL A 102 4.57 -0.77 -17.65
CA VAL A 102 3.50 -1.25 -18.54
C VAL A 102 3.20 -2.73 -18.31
N GLU A 103 4.23 -3.59 -18.27
CA GLU A 103 4.04 -5.02 -18.07
C GLU A 103 3.48 -5.33 -16.67
N ARG A 104 3.87 -4.56 -15.66
CA ARG A 104 3.28 -4.67 -14.33
C ARG A 104 1.81 -4.26 -14.30
N MET A 105 1.44 -3.16 -14.97
CA MET A 105 0.04 -2.75 -15.11
C MET A 105 -0.78 -3.79 -15.86
N ARG A 106 -0.24 -4.36 -16.96
CA ARG A 106 -0.88 -5.44 -17.72
C ARG A 106 -1.15 -6.67 -16.82
N TYR A 107 -0.17 -7.04 -15.99
CA TYR A 107 -0.35 -8.12 -15.02
C TYR A 107 -1.47 -7.81 -14.02
N TYR A 108 -1.52 -6.62 -13.43
CA TYR A 108 -2.61 -6.26 -12.53
C TYR A 108 -3.97 -6.18 -13.26
N ALA A 109 -4.00 -5.70 -14.49
CA ALA A 109 -5.21 -5.71 -15.30
C ALA A 109 -5.72 -7.15 -15.53
N SER A 110 -4.82 -8.13 -15.72
CA SER A 110 -5.22 -9.54 -15.82
C SER A 110 -5.79 -10.12 -14.52
N LEU A 111 -5.55 -9.47 -13.39
CA LEU A 111 -6.14 -9.80 -12.08
C LEU A 111 -7.41 -8.97 -11.78
N GLY A 112 -7.92 -8.18 -12.73
CA GLY A 112 -9.16 -7.41 -12.59
C GLY A 112 -8.97 -5.95 -12.18
N VAL A 113 -7.73 -5.46 -12.00
CA VAL A 113 -7.49 -4.03 -11.74
C VAL A 113 -7.86 -3.20 -12.98
N LYS A 114 -8.69 -2.19 -12.78
CA LYS A 114 -9.16 -1.26 -13.84
C LYS A 114 -8.25 -0.04 -13.87
N PHE A 115 -7.63 0.25 -15.02
CA PHE A 115 -6.81 1.45 -15.21
C PHE A 115 -7.56 2.46 -16.06
N ARG A 116 -7.72 3.68 -15.53
CA ARG A 116 -8.42 4.78 -16.16
C ARG A 116 -7.53 6.00 -16.32
N VAL A 117 -7.54 6.57 -17.51
CA VAL A 117 -6.83 7.80 -17.84
C VAL A 117 -7.81 8.95 -17.93
N CYS A 118 -7.43 10.09 -17.36
CA CYS A 118 -8.18 11.34 -17.49
C CYS A 118 -8.15 11.83 -18.95
N GLY A 119 -9.31 11.93 -19.57
CA GLY A 119 -9.42 12.41 -20.96
C GLY A 119 -8.98 13.86 -21.14
N ILE A 120 -9.23 14.73 -20.13
CA ILE A 120 -8.74 16.12 -20.15
C ILE A 120 -7.21 16.12 -20.16
N ALA A 121 -6.56 15.39 -19.23
CA ALA A 121 -5.11 15.32 -19.17
C ALA A 121 -4.54 14.66 -20.43
N ALA A 122 -5.16 13.61 -20.97
CA ALA A 122 -4.76 12.99 -22.22
C ALA A 122 -4.71 14.01 -23.36
N HIS A 123 -5.76 14.79 -23.52
CA HIS A 123 -5.83 15.85 -24.53
C HIS A 123 -4.73 16.90 -24.33
N ASP A 124 -4.51 17.36 -23.08
CA ASP A 124 -3.46 18.35 -22.76
C ASP A 124 -2.05 17.84 -23.09
N TYR A 125 -1.82 16.51 -22.98
CA TYR A 125 -0.58 15.85 -23.38
C TYR A 125 -0.55 15.46 -24.87
N GLY A 126 -1.58 15.79 -25.66
CA GLY A 126 -1.67 15.49 -27.08
C GLY A 126 -1.86 14.01 -27.38
N TYR A 127 -2.59 13.30 -26.54
CA TYR A 127 -2.97 11.89 -26.73
C TYR A 127 -4.44 11.74 -27.04
N GLU A 128 -4.73 11.03 -28.13
CA GLU A 128 -6.07 10.54 -28.41
C GLU A 128 -6.29 9.17 -27.74
N PRO A 129 -7.53 8.70 -27.57
CA PRO A 129 -7.82 7.44 -26.88
C PRO A 129 -7.10 6.22 -27.47
N ASP A 130 -6.86 6.19 -28.76
CA ASP A 130 -6.17 5.12 -29.45
C ASP A 130 -4.64 5.11 -29.21
N ALA A 131 -4.09 6.12 -28.54
CA ALA A 131 -2.69 6.15 -28.15
C ALA A 131 -2.36 5.20 -26.99
N PHE A 132 -3.37 4.75 -26.24
CA PHE A 132 -3.21 3.92 -25.05
C PHE A 132 -3.31 2.42 -25.34
N TYR A 133 -2.95 1.60 -24.35
CA TYR A 133 -3.08 0.15 -24.41
C TYR A 133 -4.54 -0.27 -24.24
N GLU A 134 -4.92 -1.46 -24.72
CA GLU A 134 -6.26 -2.02 -24.66
C GLU A 134 -6.84 -2.18 -23.25
N PHE A 135 -5.96 -2.35 -22.24
CA PHE A 135 -6.36 -2.46 -20.83
C PHE A 135 -6.53 -1.10 -20.15
N ILE A 136 -6.34 0.00 -20.87
CA ILE A 136 -6.55 1.37 -20.38
C ILE A 136 -7.88 1.90 -20.91
N GLU A 137 -8.70 2.40 -20.01
CA GLU A 137 -9.94 3.08 -20.36
C GLU A 137 -9.76 4.59 -20.21
N VAL A 138 -10.27 5.37 -21.18
CA VAL A 138 -10.23 6.84 -21.11
C VAL A 138 -11.55 7.35 -20.50
N ALA A 139 -11.47 7.96 -19.33
CA ALA A 139 -12.61 8.57 -18.65
C ALA A 139 -12.71 10.07 -18.97
N PRO A 140 -13.89 10.68 -18.86
CA PRO A 140 -14.06 12.11 -19.15
C PRO A 140 -13.12 13.00 -18.36
N SER A 141 -12.97 12.76 -17.06
CA SER A 141 -11.98 13.44 -16.21
C SER A 141 -11.65 12.59 -14.98
N ALA A 142 -10.44 12.77 -14.44
CA ALA A 142 -10.04 12.11 -13.20
C ALA A 142 -10.93 12.50 -12.02
N ILE A 143 -11.28 13.75 -11.91
CA ILE A 143 -12.07 14.27 -10.78
C ILE A 143 -13.48 13.66 -10.76
N THR A 144 -14.10 13.51 -11.93
CA THR A 144 -15.41 12.84 -12.01
C THR A 144 -15.30 11.35 -11.68
N GLU A 145 -14.23 10.68 -12.12
CA GLU A 145 -13.98 9.26 -11.79
C GLU A 145 -13.75 9.08 -10.29
N LEU A 146 -12.86 9.85 -9.68
CA LEU A 146 -12.59 9.77 -8.24
C LEU A 146 -13.85 10.01 -7.41
N ALA A 147 -14.66 10.99 -7.79
CA ALA A 147 -15.93 11.26 -7.12
C ALA A 147 -16.92 10.08 -7.30
N HIS A 148 -17.04 9.57 -8.52
CA HIS A 148 -17.94 8.45 -8.84
C HIS A 148 -17.62 7.21 -8.00
N TRP A 149 -16.36 6.77 -7.98
CA TRP A 149 -15.97 5.57 -7.26
C TRP A 149 -16.14 5.70 -5.74
N GLN A 150 -15.82 6.88 -5.17
CA GLN A 150 -16.06 7.13 -3.75
C GLN A 150 -17.55 7.07 -3.39
N LEU A 151 -18.43 7.61 -4.26
CA LEU A 151 -19.88 7.51 -4.08
C LEU A 151 -20.39 6.06 -4.21
N GLN A 152 -19.63 5.17 -4.88
CA GLN A 152 -19.92 3.73 -4.94
C GLN A 152 -19.31 2.95 -3.76
N GLY A 153 -18.77 3.64 -2.75
CA GLY A 153 -18.23 3.05 -1.54
C GLY A 153 -16.76 2.61 -1.62
N TYR A 154 -16.00 3.09 -2.61
CA TYR A 154 -14.58 2.82 -2.72
C TYR A 154 -13.78 3.72 -1.76
N ALA A 155 -12.82 3.10 -1.08
CA ALA A 155 -11.84 3.85 -0.30
C ALA A 155 -10.84 4.54 -1.23
N LEU A 156 -10.62 5.85 -1.05
CA LEU A 156 -9.61 6.60 -1.81
C LEU A 156 -8.23 6.37 -1.20
N ILE A 157 -7.27 6.00 -2.03
CA ILE A 157 -5.84 5.95 -1.69
C ILE A 157 -5.06 6.82 -2.67
N THR A 158 -4.37 7.82 -2.13
CA THR A 158 -3.44 8.68 -2.89
C THR A 158 -2.01 8.29 -2.52
N PRO A 159 -1.27 7.56 -3.39
CA PRO A 159 0.09 7.14 -3.10
C PRO A 159 1.04 8.33 -2.98
N THR A 160 1.78 8.37 -1.88
CA THR A 160 2.87 9.33 -1.71
C THR A 160 4.19 8.67 -2.06
N VAL A 161 4.78 9.07 -3.18
CA VAL A 161 6.07 8.57 -3.65
C VAL A 161 7.17 9.58 -3.31
N MET A 162 8.00 9.22 -2.34
CA MET A 162 9.12 10.04 -1.90
C MET A 162 10.45 9.43 -2.33
N GLU A 163 11.45 10.27 -2.59
CA GLU A 163 12.82 9.82 -2.81
C GLU A 163 13.44 9.34 -1.48
N LYS A 164 14.11 8.20 -1.53
CA LYS A 164 14.89 7.71 -0.39
C LYS A 164 16.16 8.52 -0.26
N ARG A 165 16.28 9.29 0.81
CA ARG A 165 17.47 10.10 1.11
C ARG A 165 18.59 9.30 1.77
N PHE A 166 18.24 8.20 2.44
CA PHE A 166 19.16 7.34 3.17
C PHE A 166 18.96 5.89 2.79
N SER A 167 20.03 5.12 2.79
CA SER A 167 19.95 3.67 2.73
C SER A 167 19.45 3.10 4.06
N ILE A 168 19.01 1.83 4.05
CA ILE A 168 18.57 1.16 5.27
C ILE A 168 19.72 1.07 6.29
N ASP A 169 20.94 0.84 5.81
CA ASP A 169 22.11 0.67 6.68
C ASP A 169 22.53 1.97 7.37
N GLU A 170 22.22 3.13 6.78
CA GLU A 170 22.48 4.44 7.39
C GLU A 170 21.48 4.82 8.49
N ILE A 171 20.28 4.24 8.49
CA ILE A 171 19.21 4.60 9.42
C ILE A 171 18.79 3.48 10.40
N ARG A 172 19.45 2.31 10.31
CA ARG A 172 19.20 1.14 11.19
C ARG A 172 19.96 1.21 12.49
#